data_21e18684eeb55d6217b456e2e3d2d9f7
#
_entry.id   21e18684eeb55d6217b456e2e3d2d9f7
#
_cell.length_a   1.000
_cell.length_b   1.000
_cell.length_c   1.000
_cell.angle_alpha   90.00
_cell.angle_beta   90.00
_cell.angle_gamma   90.00
#
_symmetry.space_group_name_H-M   'P 1'
#
loop_
_entity.id
_entity.type
_entity.pdbx_description
1 polymer ?
#
loop_
_entity_poly.entity_id
_entity_poly.type
_entity_poly.pdbx_seq_one_letter_code
_entity_poly.pdbx_strand_id
1 'polypeptide(L)'
;MNISSEVLINRILDAPVGQVVTVLEETLNCNIKLEVIEQSSVAPNQFVRKVSITAQGFPVIKANVKFDSTALPGFIMADLLKKKRGIGTILNVNDIKATRNIIALNRNPDESKVSREYEIIHNGIVWFTIMEEIRLGNLGSYKNS
;
A
#
# COMPACT_ATOMS: atom_id res chain seq x y z
N MET A 1 -21.76 5.31 10.94
CA MET A 1 -21.63 3.94 11.48
C MET A 1 -20.17 3.68 11.83
N ASN A 2 -19.90 3.24 13.05
CA ASN A 2 -18.55 2.91 13.48
C ASN A 2 -18.24 1.47 13.14
N ILE A 3 -17.11 1.27 12.46
CA ILE A 3 -16.59 -0.05 12.18
C ILE A 3 -15.47 -0.35 13.18
N SER A 4 -15.37 -1.59 13.65
CA SER A 4 -14.28 -1.97 14.54
C SER A 4 -12.96 -1.97 13.80
N SER A 5 -11.87 -1.66 14.51
CA SER A 5 -10.52 -1.68 13.94
C SER A 5 -10.16 -3.04 13.37
N GLU A 6 -10.59 -4.11 14.06
CA GLU A 6 -10.31 -5.47 13.60
C GLU A 6 -11.00 -5.81 12.28
N VAL A 7 -12.26 -5.41 12.11
CA VAL A 7 -12.97 -5.61 10.85
C VAL A 7 -12.30 -4.84 9.72
N LEU A 8 -11.93 -3.59 9.97
CA LEU A 8 -11.24 -2.77 8.98
C LEU A 8 -9.88 -3.35 8.60
N ILE A 9 -9.09 -3.79 9.58
CA ILE A 9 -7.81 -4.46 9.33
C ILE A 9 -8.03 -5.66 8.42
N ASN A 10 -8.98 -6.52 8.72
CA ASN A 10 -9.24 -7.70 7.92
C ASN A 10 -9.65 -7.36 6.48
N ARG A 11 -10.45 -6.32 6.30
CA ARG A 11 -10.82 -5.85 4.95
C ARG A 11 -9.59 -5.35 4.17
N ILE A 12 -8.69 -4.63 4.84
CA ILE A 12 -7.46 -4.16 4.21
C ILE A 12 -6.57 -5.35 3.82
N LEU A 13 -6.38 -6.29 4.74
CA LEU A 13 -5.52 -7.46 4.50
C LEU A 13 -6.06 -8.37 3.39
N ASP A 14 -7.38 -8.48 3.29
CA ASP A 14 -8.04 -9.32 2.28
C ASP A 14 -8.21 -8.61 0.93
N ALA A 15 -7.96 -7.31 0.85
CA ALA A 15 -8.12 -6.55 -0.39
C ALA A 15 -7.15 -7.08 -1.46
N PRO A 16 -7.63 -7.33 -2.68
CA PRO A 16 -6.75 -7.69 -3.79
C PRO A 16 -5.74 -6.58 -4.10
N VAL A 17 -4.68 -6.93 -4.80
CA VAL A 17 -3.70 -5.95 -5.27
C VAL A 17 -4.42 -4.83 -6.03
N GLY A 18 -4.15 -3.59 -5.62
CA GLY A 18 -4.75 -2.40 -6.25
C GLY A 18 -6.10 -1.97 -5.70
N GLN A 19 -6.64 -2.66 -4.68
CA GLN A 19 -7.97 -2.37 -4.16
C GLN A 19 -7.96 -1.78 -2.74
N VAL A 20 -6.80 -1.60 -2.11
CA VAL A 20 -6.73 -1.13 -0.72
C VAL A 20 -7.36 0.25 -0.56
N VAL A 21 -7.04 1.20 -1.43
CA VAL A 21 -7.61 2.55 -1.37
C VAL A 21 -9.14 2.50 -1.54
N THR A 22 -9.62 1.72 -2.49
CA THR A 22 -11.05 1.56 -2.73
C THR A 22 -11.76 0.97 -1.51
N VAL A 23 -11.16 -0.05 -0.89
CA VAL A 23 -11.70 -0.66 0.34
C VAL A 23 -11.79 0.36 1.47
N LEU A 24 -10.75 1.18 1.65
CA LEU A 24 -10.75 2.25 2.65
C LEU A 24 -11.84 3.28 2.37
N GLU A 25 -11.97 3.74 1.13
CA GLU A 25 -12.99 4.71 0.74
C GLU A 25 -14.41 4.19 1.02
N GLU A 26 -14.69 2.96 0.62
CA GLU A 26 -16.00 2.34 0.80
C GLU A 26 -16.30 2.07 2.27
N THR A 27 -15.32 1.60 3.03
CA THR A 27 -15.51 1.21 4.43
C THR A 27 -15.64 2.42 5.35
N LEU A 28 -14.80 3.45 5.15
CA LEU A 28 -14.78 4.64 5.98
C LEU A 28 -15.70 5.74 5.48
N ASN A 29 -16.13 5.66 4.23
CA ASN A 29 -16.97 6.66 3.57
C ASN A 29 -16.37 8.06 3.69
N CYS A 30 -15.07 8.18 3.38
CA CYS A 30 -14.35 9.44 3.45
C CYS A 30 -13.27 9.52 2.36
N ASN A 31 -12.67 10.69 2.20
CA ASN A 31 -11.59 10.88 1.24
C ASN A 31 -10.33 10.15 1.71
N ILE A 32 -9.79 9.35 0.81
CA ILE A 32 -8.53 8.65 0.99
C ILE A 32 -7.52 9.23 0.00
N LYS A 33 -6.35 9.60 0.51
CA LYS A 33 -5.30 10.17 -0.32
C LYS A 33 -4.04 9.32 -0.23
N LEU A 34 -3.50 8.94 -1.39
CA LEU A 34 -2.21 8.27 -1.48
C LEU A 34 -1.18 9.27 -1.97
N GLU A 35 -0.05 9.37 -1.26
CA GLU A 35 1.06 10.24 -1.63
C GLU A 35 2.35 9.46 -1.72
N VAL A 36 3.11 9.70 -2.78
CA VAL A 36 4.49 9.22 -2.89
C VAL A 36 5.36 10.27 -2.21
N ILE A 37 5.82 9.95 -0.99
CA ILE A 37 6.60 10.88 -0.17
C ILE A 37 8.01 11.04 -0.72
N GLU A 38 8.61 9.93 -1.14
CA GLU A 38 9.98 9.91 -1.64
C GLU A 38 10.15 8.73 -2.60
N GLN A 39 10.93 8.92 -3.64
CA GLN A 39 11.35 7.83 -4.52
C GLN A 39 12.76 8.15 -5.01
N SER A 40 13.69 7.26 -4.76
CA SER A 40 15.09 7.47 -5.11
C SER A 40 15.79 6.18 -5.49
N SER A 41 16.84 6.33 -6.29
CA SER A 41 17.75 5.23 -6.60
C SER A 41 18.78 5.12 -5.48
N VAL A 42 18.87 3.96 -4.84
CA VAL A 42 19.82 3.72 -3.74
C VAL A 42 21.07 2.98 -4.21
N ALA A 43 21.02 2.36 -5.39
CA ALA A 43 22.12 1.69 -6.05
C ALA A 43 21.75 1.58 -7.54
N PRO A 44 22.68 1.19 -8.44
CA PRO A 44 22.33 0.99 -9.85
C PRO A 44 21.12 0.07 -9.98
N ASN A 45 20.08 0.55 -10.67
CA ASN A 45 18.82 -0.16 -10.92
C ASN A 45 17.99 -0.48 -9.67
N GLN A 46 18.43 -0.09 -8.49
CA GLN A 46 17.73 -0.37 -7.23
C GLN A 46 17.03 0.89 -6.71
N PHE A 47 15.72 0.82 -6.55
CA PHE A 47 14.88 1.95 -6.14
C PHE A 47 14.15 1.66 -4.83
N VAL A 48 13.95 2.73 -4.06
CA VAL A 48 13.10 2.71 -2.86
C VAL A 48 12.06 3.81 -3.01
N ARG A 49 10.82 3.47 -2.70
CA ARG A 49 9.69 4.40 -2.73
C ARG A 49 9.01 4.38 -1.36
N LYS A 50 8.76 5.55 -0.80
CA LYS A 50 7.99 5.70 0.43
C LYS A 50 6.62 6.28 0.11
N VAL A 51 5.57 5.63 0.61
CA VAL A 51 4.18 5.98 0.31
C VAL A 51 3.42 6.13 1.61
N SER A 52 2.52 7.11 1.66
CA SER A 52 1.60 7.32 2.76
C SER A 52 0.17 7.35 2.23
N ILE A 53 -0.73 6.65 2.93
CA ILE A 53 -2.16 6.70 2.65
C ILE A 53 -2.82 7.33 3.85
N THR A 54 -3.57 8.42 3.62
CA THR A 54 -4.24 9.17 4.68
C THR A 54 -5.76 9.10 4.50
N ALA A 55 -6.46 9.07 5.64
CA ALA A 55 -7.91 9.15 5.72
C ALA A 55 -8.26 10.41 6.52
N GLN A 56 -8.93 11.37 5.89
CA GLN A 56 -9.30 12.64 6.52
C GLN A 56 -8.08 13.35 7.14
N GLY A 57 -6.91 13.28 6.48
CA GLY A 57 -5.69 13.89 6.96
C GLY A 57 -4.90 13.07 7.98
N PHE A 58 -5.42 11.92 8.42
CA PHE A 58 -4.70 11.04 9.36
C PHE A 58 -3.99 9.91 8.61
N PRO A 59 -2.67 9.75 8.80
CA PRO A 59 -1.95 8.64 8.16
C PRO A 59 -2.44 7.31 8.71
N VAL A 60 -2.92 6.43 7.84
CA VAL A 60 -3.42 5.11 8.24
C VAL A 60 -2.53 3.98 7.72
N ILE A 61 -1.86 4.18 6.61
CA ILE A 61 -0.93 3.20 6.05
C ILE A 61 0.34 3.91 5.62
N LYS A 62 1.49 3.33 5.99
CA LYS A 62 2.80 3.73 5.48
C LYS A 62 3.45 2.52 4.84
N ALA A 63 4.06 2.72 3.69
CA ALA A 63 4.70 1.63 2.98
C ALA A 63 6.07 2.04 2.45
N ASN A 64 7.01 1.10 2.52
CA ASN A 64 8.29 1.19 1.84
C ASN A 64 8.30 0.13 0.75
N VAL A 65 8.54 0.56 -0.48
CA VAL A 65 8.51 -0.29 -1.66
C VAL A 65 9.91 -0.35 -2.25
N LYS A 66 10.41 -1.55 -2.50
CA LYS A 66 11.69 -1.77 -3.19
C LYS A 66 11.43 -2.40 -4.53
N PHE A 67 12.14 -1.95 -5.55
CA PHE A 67 12.05 -2.55 -6.87
C PHE A 67 13.33 -2.38 -7.66
N ASP A 68 13.54 -3.32 -8.60
CA ASP A 68 14.67 -3.32 -9.52
C ASP A 68 14.15 -2.90 -10.91
N SER A 69 14.72 -1.84 -11.46
CA SER A 69 14.27 -1.31 -12.75
C SER A 69 14.46 -2.29 -13.90
N THR A 70 15.41 -3.22 -13.79
CA THR A 70 15.65 -4.23 -14.83
C THR A 70 14.59 -5.33 -14.85
N ALA A 71 13.87 -5.51 -13.74
CA ALA A 71 12.80 -6.50 -13.63
C ALA A 71 11.46 -5.99 -14.16
N LEU A 72 11.34 -4.69 -14.46
CA LEU A 72 10.08 -4.05 -14.81
C LEU A 72 10.05 -3.62 -16.29
N PRO A 73 8.89 -3.76 -16.94
CA PRO A 73 8.71 -3.18 -18.28
C PRO A 73 8.92 -1.66 -18.27
N GLY A 74 9.40 -1.13 -19.39
CA GLY A 74 9.66 0.31 -19.52
C GLY A 74 8.43 1.19 -19.24
N PHE A 75 7.24 0.74 -19.64
CA PHE A 75 6.02 1.53 -19.40
C PHE A 75 5.62 1.57 -17.92
N ILE A 76 5.95 0.53 -17.15
CA ILE A 76 5.76 0.52 -15.70
C ILE A 76 6.76 1.48 -15.05
N MET A 77 8.03 1.43 -15.44
CA MET A 77 9.03 2.38 -14.95
C MET A 77 8.65 3.83 -15.26
N ALA A 78 8.13 4.10 -16.46
CA ALA A 78 7.69 5.44 -16.84
C ALA A 78 6.58 5.97 -15.91
N ASP A 79 5.62 5.11 -15.54
CA ASP A 79 4.56 5.48 -14.60
C ASP A 79 5.12 5.71 -13.19
N LEU A 80 6.01 4.85 -12.72
CA LEU A 80 6.65 5.00 -11.40
C LEU A 80 7.43 6.32 -11.30
N LEU A 81 8.12 6.72 -12.35
CA LEU A 81 8.93 7.94 -12.36
C LEU A 81 8.09 9.21 -12.26
N LYS A 82 6.80 9.15 -12.58
CA LYS A 82 5.88 10.28 -12.39
C LYS A 82 5.59 10.55 -10.91
N LYS A 83 5.82 9.59 -10.02
CA LYS A 83 5.64 9.72 -8.56
C LYS A 83 4.23 10.14 -8.14
N LYS A 84 3.21 9.73 -8.89
CA LYS A 84 1.82 10.13 -8.64
C LYS A 84 0.93 9.00 -8.18
N ARG A 85 1.07 7.81 -8.81
CA ARG A 85 0.18 6.68 -8.57
C ARG A 85 0.80 5.68 -7.63
N GLY A 86 -0.04 5.02 -6.82
CA GLY A 86 0.37 3.85 -6.04
C GLY A 86 0.63 2.65 -6.93
N ILE A 87 1.36 1.68 -6.41
CA ILE A 87 1.72 0.45 -7.14
C ILE A 87 0.46 -0.25 -7.65
N GLY A 88 -0.55 -0.41 -6.78
CA GLY A 88 -1.77 -1.09 -7.16
C GLY A 88 -2.50 -0.41 -8.31
N THR A 89 -2.58 0.93 -8.28
CA THR A 89 -3.20 1.70 -9.35
C THR A 89 -2.43 1.54 -10.67
N ILE A 90 -1.09 1.60 -10.61
CA ILE A 90 -0.25 1.42 -11.79
C ILE A 90 -0.54 0.06 -12.44
N LEU A 91 -0.61 -0.99 -11.64
CA LEU A 91 -0.89 -2.33 -12.16
C LEU A 91 -2.29 -2.42 -12.77
N ASN A 92 -3.30 -1.86 -12.09
CA ASN A 92 -4.68 -1.89 -12.57
C ASN A 92 -4.88 -1.15 -13.89
N VAL A 93 -4.35 0.08 -14.01
CA VAL A 93 -4.54 0.86 -15.24
C VAL A 93 -3.78 0.29 -16.42
N ASN A 94 -2.74 -0.51 -16.18
CA ASN A 94 -1.99 -1.19 -17.22
C ASN A 94 -2.44 -2.64 -17.44
N ASP A 95 -3.54 -3.03 -16.80
CA ASP A 95 -4.14 -4.38 -16.90
C ASP A 95 -3.13 -5.49 -16.57
N ILE A 96 -2.31 -5.26 -15.58
CA ILE A 96 -1.32 -6.24 -15.10
C ILE A 96 -1.94 -7.04 -13.96
N LYS A 97 -2.04 -8.34 -14.14
CA LYS A 97 -2.49 -9.24 -13.09
C LYS A 97 -1.30 -9.69 -12.26
N ALA A 98 -1.34 -9.34 -10.99
CA ALA A 98 -0.28 -9.68 -10.06
C ALA A 98 -0.88 -10.28 -8.79
N THR A 99 -0.08 -11.08 -8.09
CA THR A 99 -0.46 -11.70 -6.84
C THR A 99 0.40 -11.17 -5.71
N ARG A 100 -0.16 -11.22 -4.49
CA ARG A 100 0.54 -10.83 -3.28
C ARG A 100 0.99 -12.09 -2.56
N ASN A 101 2.30 -12.20 -2.30
CA ASN A 101 2.87 -13.28 -1.50
C ASN A 101 3.32 -12.73 -0.15
N ILE A 102 2.62 -13.09 0.92
CA ILE A 102 2.92 -12.60 2.27
C ILE A 102 4.15 -13.32 2.81
N ILE A 103 5.17 -12.55 3.20
CA ILE A 103 6.40 -13.05 3.78
C ILE A 103 6.31 -13.03 5.31
N ALA A 104 5.77 -11.95 5.88
CA ALA A 104 5.66 -11.78 7.32
C ALA A 104 4.43 -10.94 7.64
N LEU A 105 3.78 -11.26 8.75
CA LEU A 105 2.62 -10.55 9.26
C LEU A 105 2.70 -10.49 10.77
N ASN A 106 2.70 -9.27 11.32
CA ASN A 106 2.68 -9.01 12.76
C ASN A 106 1.47 -8.16 13.11
N ARG A 107 0.66 -8.65 14.05
CA ARG A 107 -0.48 -7.91 14.59
C ARG A 107 -0.18 -7.48 16.01
N ASN A 108 -0.40 -6.21 16.31
CA ASN A 108 -0.33 -5.68 17.67
C ASN A 108 -1.70 -5.08 18.01
N PRO A 109 -2.63 -5.88 18.61
CA PRO A 109 -3.99 -5.41 18.89
C PRO A 109 -4.03 -4.22 19.84
N ASP A 110 -3.10 -4.15 20.81
CA ASP A 110 -3.08 -3.08 21.80
C ASP A 110 -2.83 -1.71 21.16
N GLU A 111 -2.10 -1.69 20.07
CA GLU A 111 -1.76 -0.45 19.35
C GLU A 111 -2.62 -0.24 18.10
N SER A 112 -3.58 -1.13 17.84
CA SER A 112 -4.37 -1.13 16.60
C SER A 112 -3.46 -1.05 15.36
N LYS A 113 -2.38 -1.81 15.40
CA LYS A 113 -1.30 -1.76 14.42
C LYS A 113 -1.07 -3.13 13.81
N VAL A 114 -0.89 -3.15 12.51
CA VAL A 114 -0.50 -4.35 11.76
C VAL A 114 0.67 -3.99 10.87
N SER A 115 1.71 -4.83 10.87
CA SER A 115 2.83 -4.72 9.95
C SER A 115 2.88 -5.96 9.09
N ARG A 116 3.10 -5.80 7.81
CA ARG A 116 3.30 -6.94 6.90
C ARG A 116 4.40 -6.64 5.90
N GLU A 117 5.09 -7.71 5.50
CA GLU A 117 6.02 -7.68 4.38
C GLU A 117 5.49 -8.63 3.32
N TYR A 118 5.45 -8.19 2.08
CA TYR A 118 4.98 -9.02 1.00
C TYR A 118 5.66 -8.67 -0.32
N GLU A 119 5.56 -9.61 -1.24
CA GLU A 119 6.03 -9.44 -2.60
C GLU A 119 4.83 -9.33 -3.54
N ILE A 120 4.95 -8.48 -4.54
CA ILE A 120 4.01 -8.43 -5.66
C ILE A 120 4.67 -9.19 -6.81
N ILE A 121 4.01 -10.24 -7.28
CA ILE A 121 4.57 -11.17 -8.26
C ILE A 121 3.71 -11.16 -9.52
N HIS A 122 4.36 -11.05 -10.67
CA HIS A 122 3.74 -11.15 -11.97
C HIS A 122 4.48 -12.18 -12.81
N ASN A 123 3.77 -13.19 -13.28
CA ASN A 123 4.33 -14.29 -14.09
C ASN A 123 5.55 -14.94 -13.43
N GLY A 124 5.49 -15.16 -12.11
CA GLY A 124 6.57 -15.79 -11.36
C GLY A 124 7.76 -14.90 -11.04
N ILE A 125 7.71 -13.63 -11.43
CA ILE A 125 8.78 -12.66 -11.19
C ILE A 125 8.34 -11.67 -10.11
N VAL A 126 9.19 -11.45 -9.11
CA VAL A 126 8.96 -10.44 -8.09
C VAL A 126 9.19 -9.05 -8.69
N TRP A 127 8.14 -8.25 -8.75
CA TRP A 127 8.24 -6.88 -9.25
C TRP A 127 8.48 -5.88 -8.13
N PHE A 128 7.84 -6.09 -6.97
CA PHE A 128 7.96 -5.19 -5.83
C PHE A 128 8.06 -5.98 -4.54
N THR A 129 8.88 -5.49 -3.61
CA THR A 129 8.89 -5.95 -2.22
C THR A 129 8.39 -4.80 -1.36
N ILE A 130 7.35 -5.03 -0.57
CA ILE A 130 6.66 -3.98 0.17
C ILE A 130 6.66 -4.31 1.66
N MET A 131 7.13 -3.34 2.45
CA MET A 131 6.97 -3.35 3.91
C MET A 131 5.91 -2.31 4.27
N GLU A 132 4.81 -2.78 4.84
CA GLU A 132 3.63 -1.95 5.07
C GLU A 132 3.28 -1.95 6.55
N GLU A 133 2.93 -0.75 7.05
CA GLU A 133 2.47 -0.56 8.41
C GLU A 133 1.09 0.08 8.38
N ILE A 134 0.11 -0.61 8.97
CA ILE A 134 -1.27 -0.15 9.06
C ILE A 134 -1.52 0.28 10.50
N ARG A 135 -1.86 1.57 10.70
CA ARG A 135 -2.12 2.13 12.02
C ARG A 135 -3.53 2.70 12.06
N LEU A 136 -4.43 1.98 12.68
CA LEU A 136 -5.82 2.41 12.79
C LEU A 136 -6.10 3.21 14.06
N GLY A 137 -5.15 3.30 14.99
CA GLY A 137 -5.26 4.15 16.17
C GLY A 137 -5.52 5.61 15.83
N ASN A 138 -5.00 6.09 14.71
CA ASN A 138 -5.25 7.44 14.22
C ASN A 138 -6.72 7.70 13.90
N LEU A 139 -7.48 6.67 13.55
CA LEU A 139 -8.90 6.77 13.25
C LEU A 139 -9.76 6.94 14.49
N GLY A 140 -9.22 6.67 15.68
CA GLY A 140 -9.92 6.94 16.94
C GLY A 140 -10.28 8.40 17.08
N SER A 141 -9.39 9.31 16.69
CA SER A 141 -9.66 10.75 16.72
C SER A 141 -10.76 11.14 15.73
N TYR A 142 -10.81 10.50 14.59
CA TYR A 142 -11.82 10.72 13.56
C TYR A 142 -13.19 10.19 14.00
N LYS A 143 -13.23 9.01 14.61
CA LYS A 143 -14.48 8.39 15.05
C LYS A 143 -15.17 9.16 16.18
N ASN A 144 -14.40 9.87 16.98
CA ASN A 144 -14.90 10.60 18.16
C ASN A 144 -15.26 12.05 17.84
N SER A 145 -15.12 12.48 16.62
CA SER A 145 -15.43 13.85 16.19
C SER A 145 -16.91 14.08 15.84
#